data_b74b9bc9c202cb0b2dbbc39ae6d26969
#
_entry.id   b74b9bc9c202cb0b2dbbc39ae6d26969
#
_cell.length_a   1.000
_cell.length_b   1.000
_cell.length_c   1.000
_cell.angle_alpha   90.00
_cell.angle_beta   90.00
_cell.angle_gamma   90.00
#
_symmetry.space_group_name_H-M   'P 1'
#
loop_
_entity.id
_entity.type
_entity.pdbx_description
1 polymer ?
#
loop_
_entity_poly.entity_id
_entity_poly.type
_entity_poly.pdbx_seq_one_letter_code
_entity_poly.pdbx_strand_id
1 'polypeptide(L)'
;MTNPLLSLSEYLASTVEQAGRSVVAIHARARINSSGVHWAPGVVVTADHTIRQDEDIRITAPDGSTLPAELAGRDPSTDLAVLRVNGLNIPIAAKAGSSALKPGNVALVVGRFKDSANAALGVLSSLSGPSQTWRGGHLDQVIRLDVALQPASAGGAVIDSEGNLIGIATAALSRISVFAIPLATVARVTEKLLKHGRIPRGYLGIGLQPIAIPEHLKSTLNPSASFGLIVVSIDADAPAGRAGITLGDILLDLAGRAIERPDDVQDVLDSESIGKKLAARVLRAGSTMDVELTVAERPSRR
;
A
#
# COMPACT_ATOMS: atom_id res chain seq x y z
N MET A 1 40.57 -20.22 15.30
CA MET A 1 39.36 -20.45 14.54
C MET A 1 38.32 -19.46 15.03
N THR A 2 37.88 -18.54 14.18
CA THR A 2 36.82 -17.56 14.51
C THR A 2 35.51 -18.30 14.74
N ASN A 3 34.79 -18.00 15.80
CA ASN A 3 33.48 -18.60 16.08
C ASN A 3 32.47 -18.12 15.03
N PRO A 4 31.90 -18.99 14.17
CA PRO A 4 31.00 -18.57 13.11
C PRO A 4 29.75 -17.81 13.58
N LEU A 5 29.26 -18.15 14.80
CA LEU A 5 28.11 -17.43 15.38
C LEU A 5 28.48 -16.02 15.84
N LEU A 6 29.70 -15.80 16.32
CA LEU A 6 30.18 -14.48 16.67
C LEU A 6 30.33 -13.61 15.42
N SER A 7 30.94 -14.15 14.36
CA SER A 7 31.10 -13.45 13.08
C SER A 7 29.73 -13.09 12.46
N LEU A 8 28.73 -14.00 12.52
CA LEU A 8 27.37 -13.71 12.07
C LEU A 8 26.74 -12.59 12.90
N SER A 9 26.88 -12.65 14.23
CA SER A 9 26.33 -11.63 15.13
C SER A 9 26.92 -10.25 14.86
N GLU A 10 28.22 -10.16 14.68
CA GLU A 10 28.93 -8.91 14.36
C GLU A 10 28.53 -8.38 12.98
N TYR A 11 28.38 -9.26 12.00
CA TYR A 11 27.91 -8.90 10.66
C TYR A 11 26.50 -8.32 10.70
N LEU A 12 25.54 -8.98 11.37
CA LEU A 12 24.17 -8.48 11.50
C LEU A 12 24.13 -7.15 12.25
N ALA A 13 24.91 -6.99 13.32
CA ALA A 13 24.97 -5.75 14.09
C ALA A 13 25.51 -4.58 13.23
N SER A 14 26.59 -4.79 12.47
CA SER A 14 27.15 -3.79 11.57
C SER A 14 26.20 -3.43 10.44
N THR A 15 25.47 -4.41 9.90
CA THR A 15 24.45 -4.20 8.85
C THR A 15 23.30 -3.33 9.38
N VAL A 16 22.82 -3.58 10.60
CA VAL A 16 21.80 -2.77 11.25
C VAL A 16 22.30 -1.35 11.53
N GLU A 17 23.53 -1.19 12.01
CA GLU A 17 24.12 0.13 12.24
C GLU A 17 24.20 0.94 10.94
N GLN A 18 24.68 0.34 9.86
CA GLN A 18 24.78 0.99 8.55
C GLN A 18 23.42 1.43 8.02
N ALA A 19 22.43 0.52 7.99
CA ALA A 19 21.08 0.85 7.53
C ALA A 19 20.38 1.86 8.44
N GLY A 20 20.62 1.78 9.75
CA GLY A 20 20.07 2.68 10.75
C GLY A 20 20.45 4.15 10.57
N ARG A 21 21.53 4.43 9.83
CA ARG A 21 21.94 5.80 9.48
C ARG A 21 20.95 6.51 8.56
N SER A 22 20.12 5.77 7.84
CA SER A 22 19.08 6.28 6.94
C SER A 22 17.68 6.21 7.55
N VAL A 23 17.53 5.78 8.81
CA VAL A 23 16.24 5.60 9.49
C VAL A 23 16.07 6.65 10.59
N VAL A 24 14.94 7.35 10.56
CA VAL A 24 14.54 8.38 11.53
C VAL A 24 13.43 7.89 12.44
N ALA A 25 13.32 8.45 13.66
CA ALA A 25 12.12 8.32 14.47
C ALA A 25 11.12 9.41 14.07
N ILE A 26 9.82 9.06 13.99
CA ILE A 26 8.75 10.00 13.61
C ILE A 26 7.80 10.18 14.79
N HIS A 27 7.59 11.43 15.18
CA HIS A 27 6.69 11.85 16.26
C HIS A 27 5.42 12.45 15.65
N ALA A 28 4.47 11.57 15.26
CA ALA A 28 3.17 11.91 14.64
C ALA A 28 2.00 11.26 15.39
N ARG A 29 2.23 10.82 16.62
CA ARG A 29 1.25 10.21 17.52
C ARG A 29 1.67 10.32 18.98
N ALA A 30 0.70 10.25 19.91
CA ALA A 30 0.99 10.27 21.33
C ALA A 30 1.75 9.00 21.79
N ARG A 31 2.64 9.11 22.74
CA ARG A 31 3.34 8.07 23.53
C ARG A 31 4.44 7.30 22.82
N ILE A 32 4.27 6.82 21.60
CA ILE A 32 5.28 5.97 20.93
C ILE A 32 5.55 6.55 19.54
N ASN A 33 6.82 6.82 19.22
CA ASN A 33 7.20 7.19 17.87
C ASN A 33 7.07 6.00 16.90
N SER A 34 7.05 6.26 15.63
CA SER A 34 7.23 5.30 14.54
C SER A 34 8.57 5.53 13.87
N SER A 35 8.88 4.77 12.84
CA SER A 35 10.08 4.96 12.04
C SER A 35 9.76 5.43 10.64
N GLY A 36 10.75 6.04 9.99
CA GLY A 36 10.69 6.40 8.58
C GLY A 36 12.05 6.24 7.94
N VAL A 37 12.07 6.08 6.64
CA VAL A 37 13.26 5.86 5.83
C VAL A 37 13.53 7.09 4.99
N HIS A 38 14.77 7.61 5.02
CA HIS A 38 15.21 8.67 4.13
C HIS A 38 15.33 8.12 2.70
N TRP A 39 14.29 8.42 1.91
CA TRP A 39 14.06 7.83 0.58
C TRP A 39 14.76 8.58 -0.54
N ALA A 40 14.75 9.89 -0.46
CA ALA A 40 15.34 10.83 -1.41
C ALA A 40 15.70 12.14 -0.66
N PRO A 41 16.45 13.08 -1.23
CA PRO A 41 16.83 14.31 -0.55
C PRO A 41 15.64 15.05 0.05
N GLY A 42 15.59 15.20 1.39
CA GLY A 42 14.51 15.84 2.12
C GLY A 42 13.17 15.08 2.10
N VAL A 43 13.16 13.81 1.68
CA VAL A 43 11.95 12.98 1.59
C VAL A 43 12.08 11.77 2.51
N VAL A 44 11.18 11.66 3.48
CA VAL A 44 11.06 10.50 4.37
C VAL A 44 9.77 9.75 4.05
N VAL A 45 9.88 8.42 3.88
CA VAL A 45 8.73 7.53 3.69
C VAL A 45 8.48 6.73 4.95
N THR A 46 7.23 6.57 5.31
CA THR A 46 6.80 5.81 6.51
C THR A 46 5.47 5.09 6.26
N ALA A 47 5.01 4.32 7.26
CA ALA A 47 3.69 3.68 7.24
C ALA A 47 2.57 4.68 7.61
N ASP A 48 1.52 4.77 6.78
CA ASP A 48 0.40 5.70 6.95
C ASP A 48 -0.32 5.53 8.29
N HIS A 49 -0.57 4.28 8.72
CA HIS A 49 -1.29 4.01 9.97
C HIS A 49 -0.60 4.57 11.22
N THR A 50 0.67 4.95 11.12
CA THR A 50 1.44 5.53 12.22
C THR A 50 1.29 7.06 12.32
N ILE A 51 0.82 7.71 11.26
CA ILE A 51 0.55 9.14 11.22
C ILE A 51 -0.86 9.40 11.74
N ARG A 52 -0.97 9.92 12.96
CA ARG A 52 -2.25 10.18 13.66
C ARG A 52 -2.61 11.64 13.72
N GLN A 53 -1.67 12.52 13.41
CA GLN A 53 -1.84 13.97 13.28
C GLN A 53 -1.18 14.41 11.96
N ASP A 54 -1.79 15.36 11.28
CA ASP A 54 -1.30 15.86 9.99
C ASP A 54 -0.44 17.13 10.18
N GLU A 55 -0.47 17.73 11.37
CA GLU A 55 0.29 18.93 11.76
C GLU A 55 1.26 18.61 12.92
N ASP A 56 2.23 19.48 13.15
CA ASP A 56 3.24 19.39 14.22
C ASP A 56 4.04 18.08 14.23
N ILE A 57 4.22 17.50 13.05
CA ILE A 57 5.04 16.31 12.90
C ILE A 57 6.51 16.68 13.08
N ARG A 58 7.23 15.88 13.87
CA ARG A 58 8.68 16.00 14.06
C ARG A 58 9.36 14.68 13.77
N ILE A 59 10.60 14.75 13.35
CA ILE A 59 11.47 13.59 13.23
C ILE A 59 12.69 13.77 14.14
N THR A 60 13.23 12.64 14.64
CA THR A 60 14.55 12.60 15.28
C THR A 60 15.50 11.80 14.39
N ALA A 61 16.58 12.45 13.97
CA ALA A 61 17.61 11.85 13.14
C ALA A 61 18.59 10.98 13.95
N PRO A 62 19.46 10.17 13.31
CA PRO A 62 20.45 9.32 13.98
C PRO A 62 21.43 10.06 14.90
N ASP A 63 21.71 11.30 14.62
CA ASP A 63 22.58 12.19 15.42
C ASP A 63 21.86 12.80 16.64
N GLY A 64 20.58 12.47 16.86
CA GLY A 64 19.75 13.02 17.92
C GLY A 64 19.10 14.37 17.58
N SER A 65 19.41 14.98 16.45
CA SER A 65 18.78 16.23 16.02
C SER A 65 17.28 16.02 15.75
N THR A 66 16.45 17.00 16.14
CA THR A 66 15.01 16.98 15.91
C THR A 66 14.63 18.06 14.92
N LEU A 67 13.98 17.68 13.82
CA LEU A 67 13.57 18.56 12.75
C LEU A 67 12.04 18.54 12.58
N PRO A 68 11.42 19.67 12.19
CA PRO A 68 10.03 19.68 11.76
C PRO A 68 9.88 18.93 10.43
N ALA A 69 8.73 18.28 10.26
CA ALA A 69 8.38 17.56 9.05
C ALA A 69 6.96 17.94 8.61
N GLU A 70 6.78 18.10 7.32
CA GLU A 70 5.48 18.38 6.71
C GLU A 70 4.93 17.11 6.03
N LEU A 71 3.66 16.82 6.23
CA LEU A 71 2.98 15.72 5.53
C LEU A 71 2.78 16.12 4.06
N ALA A 72 3.59 15.57 3.16
CA ALA A 72 3.45 15.78 1.73
C ALA A 72 2.23 15.06 1.14
N GLY A 73 1.83 13.95 1.76
CA GLY A 73 0.67 13.18 1.37
C GLY A 73 0.66 11.79 1.99
N ARG A 74 -0.50 11.13 1.86
CA ARG A 74 -0.72 9.79 2.43
C ARG A 74 -1.59 8.92 1.54
N ASP A 75 -1.33 7.62 1.53
CA ASP A 75 -2.14 6.59 0.88
C ASP A 75 -2.46 5.45 1.86
N PRO A 76 -3.62 5.53 2.55
CA PRO A 76 -4.05 4.47 3.47
C PRO A 76 -4.22 3.11 2.82
N SER A 77 -4.32 3.05 1.50
CA SER A 77 -4.58 1.81 0.78
C SER A 77 -3.33 0.95 0.59
N THR A 78 -2.17 1.56 0.43
CA THR A 78 -0.87 0.89 0.44
C THR A 78 -0.16 1.02 1.77
N ASP A 79 -0.77 1.74 2.73
CA ASP A 79 -0.20 2.07 4.03
C ASP A 79 1.12 2.85 3.92
N LEU A 80 1.19 3.83 3.02
CA LEU A 80 2.34 4.71 2.84
C LEU A 80 1.99 6.17 3.16
N ALA A 81 2.90 6.86 3.83
CA ALA A 81 2.89 8.31 3.98
C ALA A 81 4.27 8.88 3.63
N VAL A 82 4.27 10.11 3.10
CA VAL A 82 5.48 10.83 2.68
C VAL A 82 5.57 12.12 3.44
N LEU A 83 6.73 12.35 4.04
CA LEU A 83 7.05 13.58 4.76
C LEU A 83 8.13 14.36 4.00
N ARG A 84 8.01 15.70 3.96
CA ARG A 84 9.06 16.62 3.56
C ARG A 84 9.79 17.10 4.80
N VAL A 85 11.11 17.03 4.78
CA VAL A 85 11.96 17.44 5.90
C VAL A 85 13.08 18.32 5.39
N ASN A 86 13.01 19.60 5.69
CA ASN A 86 14.04 20.55 5.32
C ASN A 86 15.24 20.41 6.25
N GLY A 87 16.44 20.47 5.67
CA GLY A 87 17.69 20.40 6.44
C GLY A 87 18.07 18.98 6.94
N LEU A 88 17.39 17.94 6.48
CA LEU A 88 17.75 16.56 6.83
C LEU A 88 19.07 16.18 6.15
N ASN A 89 20.12 16.03 6.96
CA ASN A 89 21.48 15.71 6.48
C ASN A 89 21.92 14.33 6.97
N ILE A 90 21.27 13.28 6.48
CA ILE A 90 21.62 11.89 6.74
C ILE A 90 21.70 11.11 5.40
N PRO A 91 22.37 9.96 5.34
CA PRO A 91 22.40 9.13 4.12
C PRO A 91 21.01 8.76 3.62
N ILE A 92 20.85 8.70 2.30
CA ILE A 92 19.68 8.08 1.68
C ILE A 92 19.86 6.57 1.78
N ALA A 93 18.77 5.84 2.04
CA ALA A 93 18.79 4.39 2.14
C ALA A 93 19.27 3.75 0.83
N ALA A 94 20.27 2.89 0.92
CA ALA A 94 20.73 2.09 -0.21
C ALA A 94 19.63 1.10 -0.60
N LYS A 95 19.19 1.14 -1.85
CA LYS A 95 18.11 0.29 -2.34
C LYS A 95 18.69 -0.98 -2.92
N ALA A 96 18.05 -2.11 -2.65
CA ALA A 96 18.42 -3.38 -3.26
C ALA A 96 18.36 -3.29 -4.80
N GLY A 97 19.34 -3.86 -5.45
CA GLY A 97 19.30 -4.08 -6.89
C GLY A 97 18.28 -5.15 -7.26
N SER A 98 18.36 -5.63 -8.50
CA SER A 98 17.45 -6.66 -9.05
C SER A 98 17.73 -8.09 -8.55
N SER A 99 18.44 -8.28 -7.44
CA SER A 99 18.66 -9.61 -6.88
C SER A 99 17.33 -10.27 -6.55
N ALA A 100 17.12 -11.48 -7.06
CA ALA A 100 15.88 -12.20 -6.89
C ALA A 100 15.70 -12.60 -5.41
N LEU A 101 14.79 -11.93 -4.71
CA LEU A 101 14.35 -12.31 -3.38
C LEU A 101 13.71 -13.70 -3.41
N LYS A 102 13.90 -14.50 -2.35
CA LYS A 102 13.34 -15.85 -2.21
C LYS A 102 12.80 -16.05 -0.80
N PRO A 103 11.72 -16.83 -0.62
CA PRO A 103 11.34 -17.29 0.70
C PRO A 103 12.53 -17.99 1.41
N GLY A 104 12.71 -17.68 2.70
CA GLY A 104 13.85 -18.14 3.50
C GLY A 104 15.05 -17.17 3.50
N ASN A 105 15.11 -16.15 2.60
CA ASN A 105 16.14 -15.13 2.72
C ASN A 105 15.99 -14.38 4.06
N VAL A 106 17.12 -14.07 4.68
CA VAL A 106 17.19 -13.25 5.90
C VAL A 106 16.63 -11.85 5.58
N ALA A 107 15.80 -11.35 6.47
CA ALA A 107 15.29 -10.00 6.48
C ALA A 107 15.49 -9.36 7.85
N LEU A 108 16.01 -8.16 7.87
CA LEU A 108 16.11 -7.33 9.07
C LEU A 108 15.12 -6.18 8.97
N VAL A 109 14.31 -5.98 9.99
CA VAL A 109 13.52 -4.75 10.13
C VAL A 109 14.30 -3.79 11.01
N VAL A 110 14.68 -2.64 10.45
CA VAL A 110 15.43 -1.60 11.15
C VAL A 110 14.52 -0.41 11.40
N GLY A 111 14.32 -0.09 12.66
CA GLY A 111 13.57 1.06 13.13
C GLY A 111 14.41 1.98 14.00
N ARG A 112 13.76 3.01 14.56
CA ARG A 112 14.35 3.92 15.53
C ARG A 112 13.37 4.22 16.65
N PHE A 113 13.83 4.05 17.88
CA PHE A 113 13.09 4.47 19.06
C PHE A 113 13.86 5.60 19.73
N LYS A 114 13.29 6.80 19.72
CA LYS A 114 13.98 8.04 20.10
C LYS A 114 15.25 8.22 19.24
N ASP A 115 16.42 8.19 19.89
CA ASP A 115 17.76 8.34 19.29
C ASP A 115 18.43 7.01 18.94
N SER A 116 17.89 5.90 19.43
CA SER A 116 18.52 4.59 19.32
C SER A 116 17.91 3.77 18.18
N ALA A 117 18.76 3.14 17.35
CA ALA A 117 18.32 2.16 16.38
C ALA A 117 17.79 0.91 17.10
N ASN A 118 16.73 0.32 16.55
CA ASN A 118 16.24 -0.99 16.97
C ASN A 118 16.11 -1.90 15.75
N ALA A 119 16.23 -3.18 15.96
CA ALA A 119 16.14 -4.15 14.88
C ALA A 119 15.39 -5.42 15.31
N ALA A 120 14.80 -6.08 14.33
CA ALA A 120 14.25 -7.41 14.46
C ALA A 120 14.74 -8.27 13.29
N LEU A 121 15.21 -9.47 13.60
CA LEU A 121 15.65 -10.46 12.63
C LEU A 121 14.50 -11.41 12.30
N GLY A 122 14.31 -11.68 11.03
CA GLY A 122 13.35 -12.65 10.52
C GLY A 122 13.73 -13.14 9.14
N VAL A 123 12.77 -13.71 8.45
CA VAL A 123 12.93 -14.21 7.09
C VAL A 123 11.79 -13.73 6.19
N LEU A 124 12.02 -13.72 4.90
CA LEU A 124 10.96 -13.65 3.91
C LEU A 124 10.16 -14.95 3.97
N SER A 125 8.94 -14.91 4.49
CA SER A 125 8.11 -16.12 4.64
C SER A 125 7.39 -16.50 3.37
N SER A 126 6.98 -15.52 2.55
CA SER A 126 6.44 -15.78 1.22
C SER A 126 6.60 -14.57 0.31
N LEU A 127 6.64 -14.86 -0.99
CA LEU A 127 6.64 -13.89 -2.07
C LEU A 127 5.58 -14.28 -3.09
N SER A 128 4.83 -13.31 -3.58
CA SER A 128 3.93 -13.51 -4.71
C SER A 128 3.95 -12.31 -5.65
N GLY A 129 3.37 -12.46 -6.83
CA GLY A 129 3.27 -11.39 -7.82
C GLY A 129 2.45 -10.20 -7.36
N PRO A 130 2.12 -9.28 -8.29
CA PRO A 130 1.29 -8.13 -8.01
C PRO A 130 -0.06 -8.51 -7.39
N SER A 131 -0.55 -7.71 -6.46
CA SER A 131 -1.82 -7.95 -5.76
C SER A 131 -2.41 -6.63 -5.26
N GLN A 132 -3.69 -6.67 -4.93
CA GLN A 132 -4.35 -5.56 -4.25
C GLN A 132 -4.46 -5.81 -2.75
N THR A 133 -4.36 -4.74 -1.97
CA THR A 133 -4.68 -4.76 -0.55
C THR A 133 -6.21 -4.76 -0.37
N TRP A 134 -6.70 -5.18 0.78
CA TRP A 134 -8.13 -5.11 1.11
C TRP A 134 -8.73 -3.69 1.07
N ARG A 135 -7.87 -2.65 1.00
CA ARG A 135 -8.26 -1.25 0.79
C ARG A 135 -8.15 -0.80 -0.67
N GLY A 136 -7.88 -1.73 -1.59
CA GLY A 136 -7.74 -1.47 -3.02
C GLY A 136 -6.41 -0.82 -3.41
N GLY A 137 -5.37 -0.86 -2.56
CA GLY A 137 -4.02 -0.41 -2.90
C GLY A 137 -3.30 -1.44 -3.74
N HIS A 138 -2.72 -1.03 -4.86
CA HIS A 138 -1.92 -1.92 -5.69
C HIS A 138 -0.51 -2.06 -5.11
N LEU A 139 -0.10 -3.30 -4.85
CA LEU A 139 1.26 -3.70 -4.50
C LEU A 139 1.89 -4.38 -5.73
N ASP A 140 3.04 -3.91 -6.15
CA ASP A 140 3.76 -4.47 -7.31
C ASP A 140 4.29 -5.88 -7.04
N GLN A 141 4.43 -6.24 -5.77
CA GLN A 141 4.75 -7.57 -5.26
C GLN A 141 4.24 -7.70 -3.83
N VAL A 142 3.87 -8.89 -3.40
CA VAL A 142 3.58 -9.16 -1.99
C VAL A 142 4.81 -9.78 -1.33
N ILE A 143 5.38 -9.08 -0.37
CA ILE A 143 6.53 -9.54 0.43
C ILE A 143 6.06 -9.73 1.86
N ARG A 144 5.88 -10.98 2.29
CA ARG A 144 5.49 -11.31 3.66
C ARG A 144 6.72 -11.69 4.46
N LEU A 145 6.75 -11.21 5.70
CA LEU A 145 7.83 -11.44 6.66
C LEU A 145 7.34 -12.32 7.81
N ASP A 146 8.22 -13.19 8.28
CA ASP A 146 8.11 -13.82 9.59
C ASP A 146 9.08 -13.09 10.53
N VAL A 147 8.56 -12.10 11.23
CA VAL A 147 9.31 -11.21 12.12
C VAL A 147 8.37 -10.58 13.16
N ALA A 148 8.88 -10.38 14.38
CA ALA A 148 8.18 -9.61 15.40
C ALA A 148 8.37 -8.11 15.16
N LEU A 149 7.37 -7.43 14.58
CA LEU A 149 7.41 -6.00 14.34
C LEU A 149 7.05 -5.22 15.61
N GLN A 150 8.02 -4.51 16.16
CA GLN A 150 7.78 -3.59 17.28
C GLN A 150 7.01 -2.34 16.79
N PRO A 151 6.11 -1.77 17.61
CA PRO A 151 5.35 -0.57 17.19
C PRO A 151 6.22 0.61 16.76
N ALA A 152 7.39 0.79 17.38
CA ALA A 152 8.32 1.84 17.00
C ALA A 152 9.01 1.59 15.65
N SER A 153 9.11 0.33 15.20
CA SER A 153 9.72 -0.04 13.92
C SER A 153 8.76 0.01 12.73
N ALA A 154 7.45 0.23 12.97
CA ALA A 154 6.49 0.40 11.89
C ALA A 154 6.86 1.61 11.02
N GLY A 155 6.88 1.44 9.71
CA GLY A 155 7.38 2.43 8.74
C GLY A 155 8.89 2.46 8.57
N GLY A 156 9.64 1.60 9.31
CA GLY A 156 11.09 1.47 9.20
C GLY A 156 11.53 0.68 7.97
N ALA A 157 12.84 0.54 7.82
CA ALA A 157 13.45 -0.17 6.72
C ALA A 157 13.33 -1.69 6.88
N VAL A 158 12.94 -2.37 5.82
CA VAL A 158 13.18 -3.81 5.67
C VAL A 158 14.39 -3.96 4.75
N ILE A 159 15.44 -4.60 5.26
CA ILE A 159 16.70 -4.76 4.53
C ILE A 159 17.04 -6.24 4.34
N ASP A 160 17.81 -6.52 3.30
CA ASP A 160 18.41 -7.83 3.06
C ASP A 160 19.67 -8.05 3.94
N SER A 161 20.33 -9.19 3.74
CA SER A 161 21.56 -9.52 4.44
C SER A 161 22.74 -8.59 4.11
N GLU A 162 22.71 -7.88 3.00
CA GLU A 162 23.75 -6.94 2.60
C GLU A 162 23.48 -5.50 3.11
N GLY A 163 22.34 -5.28 3.78
CA GLY A 163 21.94 -3.98 4.28
C GLY A 163 21.20 -3.10 3.27
N ASN A 164 20.83 -3.64 2.11
CA ASN A 164 20.08 -2.92 1.11
C ASN A 164 18.59 -2.94 1.44
N LEU A 165 17.93 -1.80 1.26
CA LEU A 165 16.49 -1.64 1.45
C LEU A 165 15.73 -2.51 0.43
N ILE A 166 14.84 -3.36 0.89
CA ILE A 166 13.91 -4.16 0.07
C ILE A 166 12.46 -3.72 0.21
N GLY A 167 12.13 -2.92 1.23
CA GLY A 167 10.79 -2.39 1.41
C GLY A 167 10.61 -1.62 2.72
N ILE A 168 9.37 -1.15 2.95
CA ILE A 168 8.95 -0.45 4.17
C ILE A 168 8.11 -1.38 5.04
N ALA A 169 8.45 -1.49 6.33
CA ALA A 169 7.80 -2.40 7.27
C ALA A 169 6.39 -1.94 7.65
N THR A 170 5.40 -2.83 7.52
CA THR A 170 4.03 -2.58 7.98
C THR A 170 3.35 -3.83 8.52
N ALA A 171 2.47 -3.63 9.51
CA ALA A 171 1.51 -4.63 10.00
C ALA A 171 0.06 -4.25 9.69
N ALA A 172 -0.21 -3.14 9.02
CA ALA A 172 -1.58 -2.65 8.77
C ALA A 172 -2.27 -3.31 7.58
N LEU A 173 -1.52 -4.01 6.72
CA LEU A 173 -2.06 -4.70 5.55
C LEU A 173 -2.65 -6.08 5.88
N SER A 174 -2.41 -6.60 7.08
CA SER A 174 -2.96 -7.88 7.57
C SER A 174 -3.11 -7.86 9.09
N ARG A 175 -4.01 -8.70 9.61
CA ARG A 175 -4.16 -8.89 11.06
C ARG A 175 -3.16 -9.87 11.66
N ILE A 176 -2.53 -10.70 10.83
CA ILE A 176 -1.74 -11.85 11.28
C ILE A 176 -0.31 -11.88 10.72
N SER A 177 0.04 -10.98 9.82
CA SER A 177 1.33 -11.01 9.14
C SER A 177 1.93 -9.61 9.03
N VAL A 178 3.25 -9.54 9.07
CA VAL A 178 4.03 -8.36 8.75
C VAL A 178 4.39 -8.39 7.26
N PHE A 179 4.40 -7.22 6.63
CA PHE A 179 4.75 -7.05 5.22
C PHE A 179 5.89 -6.06 5.05
N ALA A 180 6.66 -6.25 4.00
CA ALA A 180 7.47 -5.21 3.41
C ALA A 180 6.73 -4.65 2.19
N ILE A 181 6.39 -3.35 2.19
CA ILE A 181 5.86 -2.67 1.02
C ILE A 181 7.01 -2.54 0.01
N PRO A 182 6.92 -3.18 -1.18
CA PRO A 182 8.07 -3.30 -2.09
C PRO A 182 8.51 -1.97 -2.68
N LEU A 183 9.79 -1.85 -3.03
CA LEU A 183 10.41 -0.61 -3.52
C LEU A 183 9.68 0.00 -4.72
N ALA A 184 9.20 -0.83 -5.66
CA ALA A 184 8.46 -0.35 -6.83
C ALA A 184 7.17 0.36 -6.41
N THR A 185 6.41 -0.23 -5.46
CA THR A 185 5.21 0.41 -4.87
C THR A 185 5.59 1.70 -4.14
N VAL A 186 6.65 1.68 -3.31
CA VAL A 186 7.11 2.87 -2.59
C VAL A 186 7.47 3.99 -3.56
N ALA A 187 8.21 3.70 -4.63
CA ALA A 187 8.62 4.69 -5.62
C ALA A 187 7.40 5.33 -6.31
N ARG A 188 6.50 4.50 -6.85
CA ARG A 188 5.30 4.93 -7.56
C ARG A 188 4.36 5.75 -6.68
N VAL A 189 4.14 5.31 -5.43
CA VAL A 189 3.27 6.02 -4.48
C VAL A 189 3.91 7.32 -4.03
N THR A 190 5.20 7.32 -3.70
CA THR A 190 5.93 8.52 -3.26
C THR A 190 5.89 9.60 -4.33
N GLU A 191 6.13 9.27 -5.61
CA GLU A 191 6.06 10.24 -6.70
C GLU A 191 4.66 10.89 -6.79
N LYS A 192 3.60 10.08 -6.75
CA LYS A 192 2.21 10.57 -6.79
C LYS A 192 1.87 11.44 -5.58
N LEU A 193 2.31 11.06 -4.38
CA LEU A 193 2.04 11.83 -3.16
C LEU A 193 2.81 13.16 -3.15
N LEU A 194 4.04 13.18 -3.62
CA LEU A 194 4.83 14.42 -3.74
C LEU A 194 4.23 15.41 -4.73
N LYS A 195 3.59 14.91 -5.80
CA LYS A 195 3.00 15.72 -6.86
C LYS A 195 1.57 16.18 -6.55
N HIS A 196 0.76 15.35 -5.91
CA HIS A 196 -0.67 15.57 -5.77
C HIS A 196 -1.17 15.60 -4.31
N GLY A 197 -0.32 15.28 -3.33
CA GLY A 197 -0.71 15.16 -1.91
C GLY A 197 -1.55 13.92 -1.57
N ARG A 198 -2.11 13.27 -2.56
CA ARG A 198 -2.97 12.08 -2.43
C ARG A 198 -2.90 11.21 -3.68
N ILE A 199 -3.42 9.99 -3.59
CA ILE A 199 -3.65 9.14 -4.76
C ILE A 199 -5.11 9.25 -5.15
N PRO A 200 -5.43 9.93 -6.25
CA PRO A 200 -6.79 9.99 -6.77
C PRO A 200 -7.24 8.57 -7.16
N ARG A 201 -8.51 8.25 -6.92
CA ARG A 201 -9.12 6.97 -7.29
C ARG A 201 -10.44 7.20 -7.97
N GLY A 202 -10.72 6.39 -8.97
CA GLY A 202 -12.02 6.35 -9.61
C GLY A 202 -13.12 5.94 -8.61
N TYR A 203 -14.30 6.45 -8.82
CA TYR A 203 -15.46 6.26 -7.95
C TYR A 203 -16.73 6.14 -8.79
N LEU A 204 -17.55 5.15 -8.49
CA LEU A 204 -18.86 4.92 -9.10
C LEU A 204 -20.03 5.17 -8.16
N GLY A 205 -19.79 5.10 -6.84
CA GLY A 205 -20.84 5.29 -5.83
C GLY A 205 -21.74 4.08 -5.63
N ILE A 206 -21.21 2.87 -5.81
CA ILE A 206 -21.94 1.60 -5.62
C ILE A 206 -21.22 0.71 -4.63
N GLY A 207 -21.99 -0.02 -3.83
CA GLY A 207 -21.52 -1.16 -3.06
C GLY A 207 -21.82 -2.44 -3.81
N LEU A 208 -20.82 -3.30 -3.92
CA LEU A 208 -20.85 -4.51 -4.73
C LEU A 208 -20.54 -5.74 -3.89
N GLN A 209 -21.25 -6.86 -4.16
CA GLN A 209 -20.96 -8.17 -3.57
C GLN A 209 -20.89 -9.25 -4.66
N PRO A 210 -19.95 -10.20 -4.54
CA PRO A 210 -19.89 -11.33 -5.47
C PRO A 210 -21.17 -12.18 -5.41
N ILE A 211 -21.69 -12.57 -6.57
CA ILE A 211 -22.81 -13.49 -6.71
C ILE A 211 -22.53 -14.50 -7.83
N ALA A 212 -22.90 -15.76 -7.61
CA ALA A 212 -22.92 -16.75 -8.66
C ALA A 212 -24.11 -16.49 -9.59
N ILE A 213 -23.88 -16.52 -10.89
CA ILE A 213 -24.95 -16.34 -11.89
C ILE A 213 -25.74 -17.65 -11.99
N PRO A 214 -27.08 -17.61 -11.79
CA PRO A 214 -27.94 -18.78 -11.93
C PRO A 214 -27.82 -19.42 -13.31
N GLU A 215 -27.84 -20.77 -13.37
CA GLU A 215 -27.59 -21.54 -14.59
C GLU A 215 -28.55 -21.17 -15.74
N HIS A 216 -29.82 -20.94 -15.44
CA HIS A 216 -30.82 -20.56 -16.43
C HIS A 216 -30.58 -19.20 -17.08
N LEU A 217 -29.78 -18.31 -16.45
CA LEU A 217 -29.41 -17.00 -17.01
C LEU A 217 -28.11 -17.07 -17.82
N LYS A 218 -27.29 -18.08 -17.61
CA LYS A 218 -26.02 -18.24 -18.35
C LYS A 218 -26.23 -18.40 -19.86
N SER A 219 -27.34 -18.95 -20.28
CA SER A 219 -27.67 -19.10 -21.72
C SER A 219 -27.94 -17.76 -22.43
N THR A 220 -28.31 -16.74 -21.70
CA THR A 220 -28.54 -15.36 -22.19
C THR A 220 -27.31 -14.45 -22.03
N LEU A 221 -26.27 -14.95 -21.33
CA LEU A 221 -25.03 -14.24 -21.05
C LEU A 221 -23.86 -14.85 -21.83
N ASN A 222 -22.73 -14.17 -21.81
CA ASN A 222 -21.49 -14.76 -22.30
C ASN A 222 -21.23 -16.07 -21.55
N PRO A 223 -21.06 -17.24 -22.25
CA PRO A 223 -20.97 -18.56 -21.60
C PRO A 223 -19.83 -18.69 -20.59
N SER A 224 -18.85 -17.80 -20.59
CA SER A 224 -17.72 -17.79 -19.66
C SER A 224 -18.02 -17.09 -18.32
N ALA A 225 -19.12 -16.34 -18.18
CA ALA A 225 -19.45 -15.63 -16.95
C ALA A 225 -20.15 -16.53 -15.94
N SER A 226 -19.41 -17.01 -14.93
CA SER A 226 -19.96 -17.82 -13.83
C SER A 226 -20.32 -16.96 -12.61
N PHE A 227 -19.72 -15.80 -12.47
CA PHE A 227 -19.90 -14.86 -11.37
C PHE A 227 -20.12 -13.45 -11.92
N GLY A 228 -20.67 -12.58 -11.06
CA GLY A 228 -20.80 -11.16 -11.28
C GLY A 228 -20.85 -10.43 -9.93
N LEU A 229 -21.00 -9.12 -9.95
CA LEU A 229 -21.12 -8.32 -8.72
C LEU A 229 -22.50 -7.69 -8.63
N ILE A 230 -23.32 -8.11 -7.64
CA ILE A 230 -24.62 -7.51 -7.38
C ILE A 230 -24.46 -6.17 -6.68
N VAL A 231 -25.22 -5.18 -7.13
CA VAL A 231 -25.31 -3.84 -6.52
C VAL A 231 -26.18 -3.92 -5.27
N VAL A 232 -25.55 -3.78 -4.10
CA VAL A 232 -26.21 -3.85 -2.79
C VAL A 232 -26.43 -2.48 -2.13
N SER A 233 -25.74 -1.46 -2.62
CA SER A 233 -25.98 -0.06 -2.24
C SER A 233 -25.64 0.85 -3.40
N ILE A 234 -26.29 2.01 -3.48
CA ILE A 234 -26.06 3.01 -4.51
C ILE A 234 -26.28 4.41 -3.95
N ASP A 235 -25.36 5.29 -4.30
CA ASP A 235 -25.51 6.72 -4.11
C ASP A 235 -26.12 7.31 -5.39
N ALA A 236 -27.35 7.81 -5.29
CA ALA A 236 -28.12 8.31 -6.43
C ALA A 236 -27.43 9.48 -7.17
N ASP A 237 -26.66 10.29 -6.42
CA ASP A 237 -25.93 11.44 -6.96
C ASP A 237 -24.54 11.08 -7.50
N ALA A 238 -24.12 9.83 -7.35
CA ALA A 238 -22.86 9.32 -7.86
C ALA A 238 -22.94 8.87 -9.33
N PRO A 239 -21.80 8.64 -10.01
CA PRO A 239 -21.76 8.27 -11.41
C PRO A 239 -22.69 7.13 -11.82
N ALA A 240 -22.71 6.05 -11.07
CA ALA A 240 -23.54 4.88 -11.40
C ALA A 240 -25.04 5.16 -11.23
N GLY A 241 -25.43 5.89 -10.17
CA GLY A 241 -26.83 6.29 -9.96
C GLY A 241 -27.33 7.21 -11.07
N ARG A 242 -26.54 8.22 -11.42
CA ARG A 242 -26.84 9.13 -12.54
C ARG A 242 -26.90 8.42 -13.89
N ALA A 243 -26.14 7.36 -14.08
CA ALA A 243 -26.16 6.54 -15.29
C ALA A 243 -27.32 5.54 -15.32
N GLY A 244 -28.16 5.47 -14.27
CA GLY A 244 -29.33 4.62 -14.21
C GLY A 244 -29.08 3.19 -13.74
N ILE A 245 -27.91 2.91 -13.13
CA ILE A 245 -27.69 1.66 -12.39
C ILE A 245 -28.57 1.68 -11.15
N THR A 246 -29.15 0.54 -10.78
CA THR A 246 -30.08 0.39 -9.67
C THR A 246 -29.68 -0.75 -8.72
N LEU A 247 -30.28 -0.74 -7.52
CA LEU A 247 -30.13 -1.86 -6.57
C LEU A 247 -30.59 -3.17 -7.20
N GLY A 248 -29.83 -4.23 -7.02
CA GLY A 248 -30.13 -5.54 -7.58
C GLY A 248 -29.57 -5.78 -8.99
N ASP A 249 -29.04 -4.76 -9.68
CA ASP A 249 -28.30 -4.99 -10.92
C ASP A 249 -27.07 -5.85 -10.63
N ILE A 250 -26.69 -6.71 -11.56
CA ILE A 250 -25.48 -7.51 -11.48
C ILE A 250 -24.51 -6.96 -12.54
N LEU A 251 -23.41 -6.38 -12.10
CA LEU A 251 -22.33 -5.90 -12.96
C LEU A 251 -21.55 -7.10 -13.51
N LEU A 252 -21.50 -7.23 -14.85
CA LEU A 252 -20.86 -8.33 -15.57
C LEU A 252 -19.58 -7.91 -16.28
N ASP A 253 -19.54 -6.66 -16.75
CA ASP A 253 -18.40 -6.08 -17.48
C ASP A 253 -18.27 -4.62 -17.16
N LEU A 254 -17.03 -4.13 -17.13
CA LEU A 254 -16.71 -2.72 -17.00
C LEU A 254 -15.52 -2.39 -17.91
N ALA A 255 -15.73 -1.49 -18.87
CA ALA A 255 -14.73 -1.08 -19.85
C ALA A 255 -14.16 -2.26 -20.69
N GLY A 256 -15.00 -3.25 -21.03
CA GLY A 256 -14.60 -4.43 -21.79
C GLY A 256 -13.88 -5.51 -20.98
N ARG A 257 -13.79 -5.35 -19.65
CA ARG A 257 -13.22 -6.33 -18.73
C ARG A 257 -14.33 -7.05 -17.98
N ALA A 258 -14.32 -8.37 -18.01
CA ALA A 258 -15.21 -9.19 -17.21
C ALA A 258 -15.01 -8.95 -15.72
N ILE A 259 -16.12 -8.79 -14.98
CA ILE A 259 -16.13 -8.46 -13.55
C ILE A 259 -16.71 -9.63 -12.78
N GLU A 260 -15.85 -10.33 -12.04
CA GLU A 260 -16.23 -11.45 -11.18
C GLU A 260 -15.97 -11.17 -9.70
N ARG A 261 -14.97 -10.29 -9.41
CA ARG A 261 -14.55 -9.95 -8.07
C ARG A 261 -14.48 -8.44 -7.88
N PRO A 262 -14.63 -7.93 -6.65
CA PRO A 262 -14.50 -6.49 -6.36
C PRO A 262 -13.16 -5.90 -6.82
N ASP A 263 -12.10 -6.69 -6.82
CA ASP A 263 -10.76 -6.26 -7.27
C ASP A 263 -10.76 -5.92 -8.77
N ASP A 264 -11.55 -6.63 -9.60
CA ASP A 264 -11.65 -6.36 -11.03
C ASP A 264 -12.18 -4.94 -11.30
N VAL A 265 -13.13 -4.47 -10.48
CA VAL A 265 -13.64 -3.10 -10.55
C VAL A 265 -12.59 -2.09 -10.13
N GLN A 266 -11.83 -2.39 -9.06
CA GLN A 266 -10.78 -1.50 -8.57
C GLN A 266 -9.62 -1.35 -9.58
N ASP A 267 -9.32 -2.41 -10.33
CA ASP A 267 -8.31 -2.36 -11.41
C ASP A 267 -8.71 -1.43 -12.56
N VAL A 268 -10.01 -1.33 -12.85
CA VAL A 268 -10.54 -0.42 -13.87
C VAL A 268 -10.63 1.02 -13.35
N LEU A 269 -10.90 1.18 -12.04
CA LEU A 269 -11.08 2.49 -11.38
C LEU A 269 -9.77 3.07 -10.84
N ASP A 270 -8.73 3.07 -11.64
CA ASP A 270 -7.45 3.71 -11.32
C ASP A 270 -7.53 5.25 -11.41
N SER A 271 -6.40 5.92 -11.16
CA SER A 271 -6.32 7.39 -11.26
C SER A 271 -6.48 7.92 -12.68
N GLU A 272 -6.22 7.08 -13.69
CA GLU A 272 -6.30 7.48 -15.10
C GLU A 272 -7.72 7.35 -15.66
N SER A 273 -8.57 6.58 -15.01
CA SER A 273 -9.97 6.41 -15.38
C SER A 273 -10.85 7.61 -15.00
N ILE A 274 -10.39 8.46 -14.07
CA ILE A 274 -11.16 9.63 -13.59
C ILE A 274 -11.48 10.59 -14.74
N GLY A 275 -12.76 10.95 -14.87
CA GLY A 275 -13.27 11.80 -15.94
C GLY A 275 -13.53 11.08 -17.26
N LYS A 276 -13.11 9.81 -17.40
CA LYS A 276 -13.38 9.02 -18.59
C LYS A 276 -14.79 8.43 -18.56
N LYS A 277 -15.37 8.26 -19.73
CA LYS A 277 -16.59 7.50 -19.95
C LYS A 277 -16.23 6.03 -20.09
N LEU A 278 -16.88 5.18 -19.29
CA LEU A 278 -16.73 3.73 -19.33
C LEU A 278 -18.07 3.09 -19.68
N ALA A 279 -18.03 2.07 -20.53
CA ALA A 279 -19.17 1.19 -20.75
C ALA A 279 -19.23 0.16 -19.61
N ALA A 280 -20.41 -0.04 -19.04
CA ALA A 280 -20.69 -1.08 -18.07
C ALA A 280 -21.80 -1.97 -18.62
N ARG A 281 -21.64 -3.27 -18.54
CA ARG A 281 -22.72 -4.22 -18.85
C ARG A 281 -23.29 -4.78 -17.56
N VAL A 282 -24.58 -4.60 -17.36
CA VAL A 282 -25.32 -5.09 -16.21
C VAL A 282 -26.41 -6.07 -16.62
N LEU A 283 -26.72 -7.01 -15.73
CA LEU A 283 -27.89 -7.88 -15.82
C LEU A 283 -28.97 -7.32 -14.90
N ARG A 284 -30.13 -7.00 -15.47
CA ARG A 284 -31.32 -6.48 -14.78
C ARG A 284 -32.54 -7.30 -15.16
N ALA A 285 -33.23 -7.87 -14.19
CA ALA A 285 -34.46 -8.67 -14.42
C ALA A 285 -34.33 -9.73 -15.52
N GLY A 286 -33.17 -10.37 -15.63
CA GLY A 286 -32.90 -11.42 -16.61
C GLY A 286 -32.45 -10.93 -18.01
N SER A 287 -32.33 -9.62 -18.22
CA SER A 287 -31.88 -9.03 -19.49
C SER A 287 -30.59 -8.25 -19.30
N THR A 288 -29.67 -8.32 -20.28
CA THR A 288 -28.46 -7.52 -20.29
C THR A 288 -28.71 -6.11 -20.80
N MET A 289 -28.08 -5.12 -20.16
CA MET A 289 -28.11 -3.72 -20.56
C MET A 289 -26.70 -3.17 -20.55
N ASP A 290 -26.38 -2.36 -21.58
CA ASP A 290 -25.15 -1.58 -21.60
C ASP A 290 -25.46 -0.15 -21.09
N VAL A 291 -24.67 0.32 -20.15
CA VAL A 291 -24.81 1.62 -19.49
C VAL A 291 -23.50 2.38 -19.65
N GLU A 292 -23.53 3.61 -20.12
CA GLU A 292 -22.36 4.49 -20.14
C GLU A 292 -22.33 5.33 -18.85
N LEU A 293 -21.21 5.31 -18.14
CA LEU A 293 -21.01 6.10 -16.93
C LEU A 293 -19.69 6.88 -16.99
N THR A 294 -19.65 8.06 -16.36
CA THR A 294 -18.43 8.86 -16.26
C THR A 294 -17.84 8.68 -14.88
N VAL A 295 -16.60 8.19 -14.80
CA VAL A 295 -15.91 7.95 -13.52
C VAL A 295 -15.66 9.27 -12.79
N ALA A 296 -16.12 9.41 -11.56
CA ALA A 296 -15.78 10.53 -10.69
C ALA A 296 -14.53 10.23 -9.87
N GLU A 297 -13.93 11.24 -9.27
CA GLU A 297 -12.93 11.03 -8.23
C GLU A 297 -13.62 10.68 -6.91
N ARG A 298 -13.07 9.69 -6.18
CA ARG A 298 -13.58 9.30 -4.87
C ARG A 298 -13.51 10.48 -3.89
N PRO A 299 -14.63 10.87 -3.24
CA PRO A 299 -14.61 11.92 -2.24
C PRO A 299 -13.65 11.57 -1.10
N SER A 300 -12.84 12.55 -0.65
CA SER A 300 -12.03 12.39 0.57
C SER A 300 -12.97 12.23 1.76
N ARG A 301 -12.80 11.17 2.55
CA ARG A 301 -13.46 11.12 3.87
C ARG A 301 -12.85 12.24 4.72
N ARG A 302 -13.68 13.18 5.11
CA ARG A 302 -13.37 14.16 6.16
C ARG A 302 -13.23 13.47 7.50
#